data_7321c97421d5918bb8854358f44fb8dd
#
_entry.id   7321c97421d5918bb8854358f44fb8dd
#
_cell.length_a   1.000
_cell.length_b   1.000
_cell.length_c   1.000
_cell.angle_alpha   90.00
_cell.angle_beta   90.00
_cell.angle_gamma   90.00
#
_symmetry.space_group_name_H-M   'P 1'
#
loop_
_entity.id
_entity.type
_entity.pdbx_description
1 polymer ?
#
loop_
_entity_poly.entity_id
_entity_poly.type
_entity_poly.pdbx_seq_one_letter_code
_entity_poly.pdbx_strand_id
1 'polypeptide(L)'
;MLNKSVARRYAEAFFSIAVEANKVDDYQAELGKIVQIIKETEGLGEYFAHPLVPAKQKKELATKIFTGSVSPLTLNFLLLVIDKKRETYLEVIHQEYEDMADESRNIRKAELISAMPVSEQDVQILAENLSRSTGKTIKLALSIDPTMIGGLKIRIGDKIIDASVTKKLEMLKKNLTAAKIS
;
A
#
# COMPACT_ATOMS: atom_id res chain seq x y z
N MET A 1 -15.90 -6.02 5.60
CA MET A 1 -14.80 -5.06 5.28
C MET A 1 -14.03 -4.79 6.57
N LEU A 2 -12.70 -4.98 6.56
CA LEU A 2 -11.85 -4.60 7.70
C LEU A 2 -11.86 -3.07 7.85
N ASN A 3 -11.99 -2.60 9.08
CA ASN A 3 -12.06 -1.16 9.33
C ASN A 3 -10.66 -0.53 9.25
N LYS A 4 -10.36 0.11 8.12
CA LYS A 4 -9.09 0.77 7.83
C LYS A 4 -8.65 1.75 8.93
N SER A 5 -9.60 2.44 9.58
CA SER A 5 -9.33 3.37 10.68
C SER A 5 -8.70 2.71 11.91
N VAL A 6 -9.07 1.44 12.19
CA VAL A 6 -8.45 0.69 13.29
C VAL A 6 -7.02 0.33 12.95
N ALA A 7 -6.78 -0.23 11.76
CA ALA A 7 -5.44 -0.60 11.30
C ALA A 7 -4.49 0.61 11.32
N ARG A 8 -4.98 1.76 10.84
CA ARG A 8 -4.22 3.00 10.81
C ARG A 8 -3.73 3.44 12.20
N ARG A 9 -4.56 3.36 13.23
CA ARG A 9 -4.14 3.70 14.60
C ARG A 9 -3.00 2.84 15.11
N TYR A 10 -3.02 1.53 14.81
CA TYR A 10 -1.92 0.64 15.17
C TYR A 10 -0.66 0.96 14.37
N ALA A 11 -0.79 1.22 13.08
CA ALA A 11 0.32 1.61 12.23
C ALA A 11 0.93 2.94 12.69
N GLU A 12 0.13 3.97 13.00
CA GLU A 12 0.58 5.26 13.52
C GLU A 12 1.36 5.10 14.84
N ALA A 13 0.84 4.31 15.78
CA ALA A 13 1.51 4.07 17.04
C ALA A 13 2.86 3.36 16.86
N PHE A 14 2.93 2.36 15.98
CA PHE A 14 4.17 1.64 15.71
C PHE A 14 5.16 2.49 14.90
N PHE A 15 4.65 3.30 13.98
CA PHE A 15 5.46 4.22 13.18
C PHE A 15 6.09 5.31 14.04
N SER A 16 5.37 5.89 15.02
CA SER A 16 5.95 6.90 15.92
C SER A 16 7.14 6.35 16.70
N ILE A 17 7.04 5.12 17.21
CA ILE A 17 8.16 4.45 17.89
C ILE A 17 9.33 4.20 16.92
N ALA A 18 9.02 3.85 15.66
CA ALA A 18 10.03 3.61 14.64
C ALA A 18 10.81 4.89 14.29
N VAL A 19 10.13 6.02 14.23
CA VAL A 19 10.74 7.33 14.00
C VAL A 19 11.64 7.73 15.17
N GLU A 20 11.17 7.58 16.41
CA GLU A 20 11.96 7.87 17.60
C GLU A 20 13.22 6.99 17.68
N ALA A 21 13.12 5.72 17.28
CA ALA A 21 14.24 4.79 17.23
C ALA A 21 15.15 4.96 16.00
N ASN A 22 14.79 5.80 15.03
CA ASN A 22 15.48 5.94 13.73
C ASN A 22 15.57 4.59 12.96
N LYS A 23 14.54 3.74 13.04
CA LYS A 23 14.48 2.38 12.47
C LYS A 23 13.24 2.13 11.64
N VAL A 24 12.79 3.14 10.90
CA VAL A 24 11.57 3.05 10.09
C VAL A 24 11.67 1.93 9.06
N ASP A 25 12.83 1.79 8.40
CA ASP A 25 13.06 0.78 7.36
C ASP A 25 13.16 -0.63 7.94
N ASP A 26 13.88 -0.76 9.07
CA ASP A 26 14.06 -2.05 9.73
C ASP A 26 12.70 -2.62 10.17
N TYR A 27 11.88 -1.79 10.82
CA TYR A 27 10.57 -2.23 11.30
C TYR A 27 9.55 -2.44 10.18
N GLN A 28 9.67 -1.70 9.07
CA GLN A 28 8.91 -1.98 7.85
C GLN A 28 9.21 -3.38 7.32
N ALA A 29 10.50 -3.72 7.18
CA ALA A 29 10.94 -5.02 6.71
C ALA A 29 10.51 -6.15 7.65
N GLU A 30 10.61 -5.94 8.97
CA GLU A 30 10.19 -6.91 9.98
C GLU A 30 8.67 -7.18 9.94
N LEU A 31 7.83 -6.13 9.82
CA LEU A 31 6.38 -6.28 9.64
C LEU A 31 6.05 -7.01 8.34
N GLY A 32 6.73 -6.66 7.24
CA GLY A 32 6.57 -7.34 5.95
C GLY A 32 6.89 -8.83 6.05
N LYS A 33 7.99 -9.17 6.74
CA LYS A 33 8.39 -10.55 7.00
C LYS A 33 7.35 -11.34 7.81
N ILE A 34 6.76 -10.72 8.84
CA ILE A 34 5.68 -11.34 9.63
C ILE A 34 4.48 -11.65 8.73
N VAL A 35 4.02 -10.67 7.96
CA VAL A 35 2.86 -10.82 7.06
C VAL A 35 3.14 -11.89 6.01
N GLN A 36 4.34 -11.90 5.43
CA GLN A 36 4.75 -12.88 4.44
C GLN A 36 4.74 -14.31 5.01
N ILE A 37 5.35 -14.53 6.17
CA ILE A 37 5.38 -15.86 6.83
C ILE A 37 3.96 -16.34 7.13
N ILE A 38 3.09 -15.45 7.61
CA ILE A 38 1.69 -15.80 7.90
C ILE A 38 0.94 -16.19 6.63
N LYS A 39 1.23 -15.55 5.48
CA LYS A 39 0.59 -15.87 4.19
C LYS A 39 1.13 -17.13 3.55
N GLU A 40 2.44 -17.34 3.58
CA GLU A 40 3.10 -18.44 2.89
C GLU A 40 2.99 -19.76 3.66
N THR A 41 2.80 -19.71 4.98
CA THR A 41 2.67 -20.91 5.80
C THR A 41 1.21 -21.38 5.80
N GLU A 42 0.97 -22.55 5.21
CA GLU A 42 -0.36 -23.17 5.13
C GLU A 42 -1.00 -23.32 6.52
N GLY A 43 -2.24 -22.88 6.65
CA GLY A 43 -3.03 -22.96 7.89
C GLY A 43 -2.64 -21.93 8.99
N LEU A 44 -1.49 -21.23 8.87
CA LEU A 44 -1.05 -20.29 9.90
C LEU A 44 -1.98 -19.06 9.97
N GLY A 45 -2.34 -18.51 8.82
CA GLY A 45 -3.28 -17.39 8.72
C GLY A 45 -4.64 -17.73 9.31
N GLU A 46 -5.16 -18.92 8.98
CA GLU A 46 -6.43 -19.43 9.54
C GLU A 46 -6.35 -19.63 11.05
N TYR A 47 -5.24 -20.18 11.54
CA TYR A 47 -5.01 -20.37 12.97
C TYR A 47 -5.04 -19.05 13.73
N PHE A 48 -4.34 -18.02 13.22
CA PHE A 48 -4.37 -16.69 13.84
C PHE A 48 -5.76 -16.03 13.73
N ALA A 49 -6.48 -16.20 12.62
CA ALA A 49 -7.81 -15.65 12.45
C ALA A 49 -8.90 -16.37 13.24
N HIS A 50 -8.65 -17.61 13.69
CA HIS A 50 -9.68 -18.46 14.28
C HIS A 50 -10.14 -17.93 15.65
N PRO A 51 -11.44 -17.65 15.84
CA PRO A 51 -11.95 -16.99 17.06
C PRO A 51 -11.91 -17.88 18.31
N LEU A 52 -11.95 -19.21 18.14
CA LEU A 52 -11.92 -20.16 19.26
C LEU A 52 -10.52 -20.45 19.81
N VAL A 53 -9.47 -20.06 19.09
CA VAL A 53 -8.10 -20.22 19.59
C VAL A 53 -7.79 -19.14 20.62
N PRO A 54 -7.44 -19.50 21.86
CA PRO A 54 -7.12 -18.55 22.91
C PRO A 54 -5.93 -17.66 22.53
N ALA A 55 -6.00 -16.36 22.87
CA ALA A 55 -4.90 -15.43 22.61
C ALA A 55 -3.55 -15.89 23.19
N LYS A 56 -3.57 -16.61 24.33
CA LYS A 56 -2.36 -17.18 24.94
C LYS A 56 -1.65 -18.16 24.01
N GLN A 57 -2.38 -19.07 23.37
CA GLN A 57 -1.82 -20.06 22.44
C GLN A 57 -1.28 -19.38 21.18
N LYS A 58 -2.03 -18.40 20.64
CA LYS A 58 -1.56 -17.61 19.50
C LYS A 58 -0.26 -16.86 19.83
N LYS A 59 -0.15 -16.25 21.01
CA LYS A 59 1.06 -15.55 21.46
C LYS A 59 2.24 -16.51 21.65
N GLU A 60 2.02 -17.68 22.25
CA GLU A 60 3.07 -18.70 22.40
C GLU A 60 3.59 -19.17 21.03
N LEU A 61 2.70 -19.41 20.07
CA LEU A 61 3.09 -19.78 18.71
C LEU A 61 3.84 -18.63 18.01
N ALA A 62 3.32 -17.41 18.09
CA ALA A 62 3.97 -16.24 17.50
C ALA A 62 5.39 -16.04 18.08
N THR A 63 5.55 -16.19 19.41
CA THR A 63 6.86 -16.12 20.04
C THR A 63 7.81 -17.19 19.51
N LYS A 64 7.36 -18.44 19.38
CA LYS A 64 8.19 -19.54 18.86
C LYS A 64 8.63 -19.31 17.41
N ILE A 65 7.76 -18.77 16.56
CA ILE A 65 8.05 -18.58 15.14
C ILE A 65 8.94 -17.36 14.92
N PHE A 66 8.65 -16.25 15.61
CA PHE A 66 9.26 -14.95 15.28
C PHE A 66 10.44 -14.56 16.18
N THR A 67 10.67 -15.26 17.33
CA THR A 67 11.85 -15.00 18.16
C THR A 67 13.13 -15.22 17.37
N GLY A 68 14.01 -14.22 17.37
CA GLY A 68 15.26 -14.22 16.60
C GLY A 68 15.12 -13.83 15.12
N SER A 69 13.88 -13.75 14.59
CA SER A 69 13.62 -13.33 13.21
C SER A 69 13.25 -11.85 13.10
N VAL A 70 12.74 -11.27 14.17
CA VAL A 70 12.36 -9.85 14.28
C VAL A 70 12.87 -9.29 15.61
N SER A 71 12.91 -7.97 15.72
CA SER A 71 13.31 -7.28 16.95
C SER A 71 12.32 -7.54 18.09
N PRO A 72 12.77 -7.42 19.35
CA PRO A 72 11.88 -7.57 20.50
C PRO A 72 10.69 -6.60 20.48
N LEU A 73 10.88 -5.41 19.93
CA LEU A 73 9.84 -4.38 19.83
C LEU A 73 8.76 -4.80 18.83
N THR A 74 9.15 -5.27 17.65
CA THR A 74 8.21 -5.76 16.64
C THR A 74 7.47 -7.00 17.12
N LEU A 75 8.17 -7.90 17.84
CA LEU A 75 7.52 -9.05 18.47
C LEU A 75 6.47 -8.60 19.51
N ASN A 76 6.82 -7.67 20.40
CA ASN A 76 5.89 -7.14 21.38
C ASN A 76 4.68 -6.46 20.73
N PHE A 77 4.89 -5.75 19.64
CA PHE A 77 3.80 -5.17 18.85
C PHE A 77 2.86 -6.26 18.30
N LEU A 78 3.42 -7.33 17.71
CA LEU A 78 2.61 -8.47 17.24
C LEU A 78 1.81 -9.10 18.38
N LEU A 79 2.43 -9.33 19.53
CA LEU A 79 1.76 -9.88 20.71
C LEU A 79 0.64 -8.97 21.23
N LEU A 80 0.81 -7.64 21.15
CA LEU A 80 -0.21 -6.67 21.48
C LEU A 80 -1.40 -6.76 20.50
N VAL A 81 -1.13 -6.86 19.21
CA VAL A 81 -2.17 -6.99 18.16
C VAL A 81 -3.01 -8.26 18.40
N ILE A 82 -2.36 -9.37 18.73
CA ILE A 82 -3.03 -10.63 19.10
C ILE A 82 -3.87 -10.48 20.37
N ASP A 83 -3.34 -9.82 21.38
CA ASP A 83 -4.03 -9.59 22.67
C ASP A 83 -5.32 -8.77 22.48
N LYS A 84 -5.30 -7.85 21.57
CA LYS A 84 -6.46 -7.03 21.18
C LYS A 84 -7.37 -7.73 20.16
N LYS A 85 -7.11 -8.97 19.79
CA LYS A 85 -7.86 -9.77 18.79
C LYS A 85 -7.94 -9.04 17.43
N ARG A 86 -6.81 -8.48 16.99
CA ARG A 86 -6.69 -7.71 15.76
C ARG A 86 -5.70 -8.33 14.76
N GLU A 87 -5.38 -9.60 14.93
CA GLU A 87 -4.46 -10.35 14.07
C GLU A 87 -4.89 -10.35 12.59
N THR A 88 -6.18 -10.35 12.30
CA THR A 88 -6.70 -10.25 10.93
C THR A 88 -6.43 -8.91 10.26
N TYR A 89 -6.02 -7.90 11.02
CA TYR A 89 -5.68 -6.57 10.51
C TYR A 89 -4.19 -6.42 10.19
N LEU A 90 -3.34 -7.41 10.47
CA LEU A 90 -1.89 -7.30 10.31
C LEU A 90 -1.46 -6.88 8.91
N GLU A 91 -2.10 -7.42 7.87
CA GLU A 91 -1.84 -7.02 6.48
C GLU A 91 -2.17 -5.55 6.23
N VAL A 92 -3.34 -5.10 6.70
CA VAL A 92 -3.76 -3.71 6.53
C VAL A 92 -2.89 -2.77 7.39
N ILE A 93 -2.48 -3.20 8.59
CA ILE A 93 -1.54 -2.45 9.45
C ILE A 93 -0.19 -2.28 8.75
N HIS A 94 0.34 -3.34 8.13
CA HIS A 94 1.58 -3.27 7.36
C HIS A 94 1.45 -2.30 6.20
N GLN A 95 0.34 -2.35 5.44
CA GLN A 95 0.10 -1.44 4.32
C GLN A 95 0.03 0.03 4.76
N GLU A 96 -0.69 0.32 5.86
CA GLU A 96 -0.76 1.68 6.40
C GLU A 96 0.61 2.17 6.91
N TYR A 97 1.39 1.28 7.54
CA TYR A 97 2.76 1.60 7.95
C TYR A 97 3.65 1.92 6.76
N GLU A 98 3.58 1.11 5.70
CA GLU A 98 4.33 1.32 4.45
C GLU A 98 3.98 2.67 3.80
N ASP A 99 2.68 3.02 3.78
CA ASP A 99 2.22 4.30 3.23
C ASP A 99 2.77 5.49 4.06
N MET A 100 2.84 5.37 5.39
CA MET A 100 3.44 6.39 6.27
C MET A 100 4.97 6.48 6.09
N ALA A 101 5.64 5.35 5.96
CA ALA A 101 7.07 5.29 5.71
C ALA A 101 7.43 5.93 4.37
N ASP A 102 6.67 5.63 3.31
CA ASP A 102 6.83 6.26 2.00
C ASP A 102 6.56 7.78 2.10
N GLU A 103 5.53 8.22 2.81
CA GLU A 103 5.24 9.63 3.00
C GLU A 103 6.36 10.38 3.73
N SER A 104 6.95 9.76 4.75
CA SER A 104 8.09 10.35 5.49
C SER A 104 9.35 10.52 4.63
N ARG A 105 9.51 9.68 3.61
CA ARG A 105 10.59 9.76 2.60
C ARG A 105 10.24 10.65 1.41
N ASN A 106 9.09 11.33 1.46
CA ASN A 106 8.58 12.11 0.33
C ASN A 106 8.27 11.26 -0.93
N ILE A 107 8.02 9.97 -0.73
CA ILE A 107 7.62 9.06 -1.81
C ILE A 107 6.10 9.06 -1.93
N ARG A 108 5.59 9.08 -3.16
CA ARG A 108 4.17 8.90 -3.47
C ARG A 108 4.00 7.75 -4.44
N LYS A 109 3.17 6.79 -4.05
CA LYS A 109 2.73 5.74 -4.95
C LYS A 109 1.69 6.30 -5.90
N ALA A 110 1.85 6.03 -7.18
CA ALA A 110 0.88 6.37 -8.22
C ALA A 110 0.60 5.15 -9.09
N GLU A 111 -0.61 5.02 -9.56
CA GLU A 111 -1.03 3.96 -10.47
C GLU A 111 -1.08 4.51 -11.89
N LEU A 112 -0.34 3.87 -12.79
CA LEU A 112 -0.39 4.13 -14.22
C LEU A 112 -1.28 3.07 -14.87
N ILE A 113 -2.44 3.49 -15.37
CA ILE A 113 -3.41 2.63 -16.05
C ILE A 113 -3.26 2.84 -17.54
N SER A 114 -3.03 1.77 -18.29
CA SER A 114 -2.88 1.82 -19.75
C SER A 114 -3.70 0.73 -20.45
N ALA A 115 -4.03 0.96 -21.73
CA ALA A 115 -4.72 -0.03 -22.57
C ALA A 115 -3.82 -1.21 -22.96
N MET A 116 -2.50 -1.00 -23.00
CA MET A 116 -1.47 -1.95 -23.42
C MET A 116 -0.27 -1.91 -22.48
N PRO A 117 0.54 -2.96 -22.47
CA PRO A 117 1.81 -2.95 -21.71
C PRO A 117 2.68 -1.74 -22.12
N VAL A 118 3.24 -1.05 -21.13
CA VAL A 118 4.16 0.07 -21.33
C VAL A 118 5.56 -0.42 -21.00
N SER A 119 6.56 0.03 -21.74
CA SER A 119 7.94 -0.38 -21.47
C SER A 119 8.41 0.16 -20.11
N GLU A 120 9.30 -0.57 -19.45
CA GLU A 120 9.88 -0.14 -18.17
C GLU A 120 10.59 1.22 -18.30
N GLN A 121 11.22 1.47 -19.45
CA GLN A 121 11.89 2.74 -19.74
C GLN A 121 10.89 3.91 -19.79
N ASP A 122 9.76 3.74 -20.46
CA ASP A 122 8.73 4.77 -20.53
C ASP A 122 8.08 5.04 -19.16
N VAL A 123 7.86 3.98 -18.38
CA VAL A 123 7.36 4.10 -16.99
C VAL A 123 8.35 4.90 -16.15
N GLN A 124 9.65 4.64 -16.28
CA GLN A 124 10.69 5.36 -15.54
C GLN A 124 10.77 6.84 -15.95
N ILE A 125 10.77 7.14 -17.24
CA ILE A 125 10.76 8.52 -17.76
C ILE A 125 9.53 9.28 -17.24
N LEU A 126 8.36 8.63 -17.24
CA LEU A 126 7.13 9.22 -16.74
C LEU A 126 7.20 9.49 -15.23
N ALA A 127 7.73 8.54 -14.45
CA ALA A 127 7.94 8.69 -13.01
C ALA A 127 8.88 9.87 -12.70
N GLU A 128 9.97 10.02 -13.45
CA GLU A 128 10.90 11.15 -13.31
C GLU A 128 10.24 12.50 -13.62
N ASN A 129 9.48 12.57 -14.71
CA ASN A 129 8.77 13.80 -15.10
C ASN A 129 7.73 14.21 -14.05
N LEU A 130 6.97 13.23 -13.54
CA LEU A 130 6.01 13.45 -12.46
C LEU A 130 6.72 13.87 -11.16
N SER A 131 7.85 13.26 -10.85
CA SER A 131 8.65 13.61 -9.67
C SER A 131 9.15 15.06 -9.75
N ARG A 132 9.65 15.48 -10.91
CA ARG A 132 10.07 16.88 -11.13
C ARG A 132 8.91 17.87 -10.99
N SER A 133 7.73 17.52 -11.52
CA SER A 133 6.56 18.42 -11.48
C SER A 133 5.90 18.51 -10.11
N THR A 134 6.00 17.47 -9.29
CA THR A 134 5.37 17.40 -7.97
C THR A 134 6.30 17.72 -6.81
N GLY A 135 7.62 17.74 -7.05
CA GLY A 135 8.64 17.87 -6.00
C GLY A 135 8.72 16.65 -5.06
N LYS A 136 8.11 15.52 -5.44
CA LYS A 136 8.07 14.26 -4.68
C LYS A 136 8.59 13.11 -5.52
N THR A 137 9.20 12.12 -4.90
CA THR A 137 9.58 10.89 -5.59
C THR A 137 8.33 10.08 -5.91
N ILE A 138 8.04 9.87 -7.20
CA ILE A 138 6.86 9.11 -7.63
C ILE A 138 7.28 7.68 -7.98
N LYS A 139 6.66 6.70 -7.31
CA LYS A 139 6.73 5.27 -7.68
C LYS A 139 5.47 4.89 -8.46
N LEU A 140 5.63 4.52 -9.74
CA LEU A 140 4.53 4.11 -10.59
C LEU A 140 4.33 2.59 -10.52
N ALA A 141 3.10 2.17 -10.23
CA ALA A 141 2.65 0.79 -10.40
C ALA A 141 1.83 0.72 -11.70
N LEU A 142 2.22 -0.17 -12.62
CA LEU A 142 1.50 -0.35 -13.88
C LEU A 142 0.28 -1.25 -13.69
N SER A 143 -0.87 -0.81 -14.17
CA SER A 143 -2.10 -1.57 -14.29
C SER A 143 -2.58 -1.56 -15.73
N ILE A 144 -3.03 -2.69 -16.25
CA ILE A 144 -3.54 -2.80 -17.61
C ILE A 144 -5.06 -2.88 -17.56
N ASP A 145 -5.74 -1.95 -18.24
CA ASP A 145 -7.19 -1.95 -18.43
C ASP A 145 -7.54 -2.15 -19.90
N PRO A 146 -7.90 -3.37 -20.31
CA PRO A 146 -8.23 -3.67 -21.71
C PRO A 146 -9.50 -2.95 -22.21
N THR A 147 -10.29 -2.36 -21.33
CA THR A 147 -11.50 -1.61 -21.72
C THR A 147 -11.19 -0.21 -22.23
N MET A 148 -9.98 0.27 -21.99
CA MET A 148 -9.51 1.54 -22.53
C MET A 148 -9.23 1.42 -24.04
N ILE A 149 -9.75 2.38 -24.82
CA ILE A 149 -9.45 2.49 -26.26
C ILE A 149 -7.98 2.81 -26.52
N GLY A 150 -7.34 3.57 -25.59
CA GLY A 150 -5.95 3.98 -25.67
C GLY A 150 -5.63 5.17 -24.78
N GLY A 151 -4.34 5.51 -24.74
CA GLY A 151 -3.82 6.56 -23.85
C GLY A 151 -3.47 6.04 -22.46
N LEU A 152 -3.29 6.96 -21.52
CA LEU A 152 -2.84 6.68 -20.16
C LEU A 152 -3.73 7.41 -19.14
N LYS A 153 -3.96 6.78 -18.00
CA LYS A 153 -4.53 7.43 -16.81
C LYS A 153 -3.53 7.28 -15.67
N ILE A 154 -3.30 8.34 -14.91
CA ILE A 154 -2.42 8.32 -13.76
C ILE A 154 -3.25 8.69 -12.54
N ARG A 155 -3.25 7.83 -11.54
CA ARG A 155 -3.91 8.07 -10.26
C ARG A 155 -2.85 8.26 -9.16
N ILE A 156 -2.86 9.44 -8.55
CA ILE A 156 -1.96 9.81 -7.44
C ILE A 156 -2.84 10.14 -6.23
N GLY A 157 -3.05 9.17 -5.35
CA GLY A 157 -4.02 9.31 -4.26
C GLY A 157 -5.43 9.56 -4.82
N ASP A 158 -6.02 10.70 -4.44
CA ASP A 158 -7.37 11.11 -4.89
C ASP A 158 -7.38 11.87 -6.23
N LYS A 159 -6.21 12.21 -6.76
CA LYS A 159 -6.09 12.94 -8.03
C LYS A 159 -5.94 11.97 -9.19
N ILE A 160 -6.75 12.19 -10.25
CA ILE A 160 -6.67 11.43 -11.48
C ILE A 160 -6.30 12.39 -12.62
N ILE A 161 -5.22 12.06 -13.31
CA ILE A 161 -4.80 12.71 -14.56
C ILE A 161 -5.21 11.76 -15.70
N ASP A 162 -6.25 12.12 -16.42
CA ASP A 162 -6.80 11.30 -17.51
C ASP A 162 -6.36 11.85 -18.86
N ALA A 163 -5.40 11.17 -19.48
CA ALA A 163 -4.91 11.43 -20.84
C ALA A 163 -5.39 10.37 -21.85
N SER A 164 -6.51 9.69 -21.55
CA SER A 164 -7.10 8.68 -22.44
C SER A 164 -7.64 9.29 -23.73
N VAL A 165 -7.67 8.46 -24.79
CA VAL A 165 -8.27 8.82 -26.08
C VAL A 165 -9.75 9.15 -25.91
N THR A 166 -10.46 8.39 -25.08
CA THR A 166 -11.89 8.64 -24.77
C THR A 166 -12.08 10.06 -24.24
N LYS A 167 -11.25 10.49 -23.28
CA LYS A 167 -11.34 11.83 -22.70
C LYS A 167 -11.06 12.94 -23.73
N LYS A 168 -10.07 12.72 -24.60
CA LYS A 168 -9.76 13.66 -25.71
C LYS A 168 -10.93 13.78 -26.68
N LEU A 169 -11.57 12.67 -27.05
CA LEU A 169 -12.73 12.66 -27.91
C LEU A 169 -13.94 13.37 -27.27
N GLU A 170 -14.20 13.13 -25.98
CA GLU A 170 -15.24 13.85 -25.23
C GLU A 170 -15.02 15.36 -25.23
N MET A 171 -13.78 15.81 -25.00
CA MET A 171 -13.43 17.23 -25.02
C MET A 171 -13.62 17.83 -26.42
N LEU A 172 -13.20 17.13 -27.48
CA LEU A 172 -13.41 17.57 -28.85
C LEU A 172 -14.91 17.69 -29.18
N LYS A 173 -15.71 16.67 -28.83
CA LYS A 173 -17.17 16.71 -29.01
C LYS A 173 -17.78 17.90 -28.29
N LYS A 174 -17.40 18.17 -27.06
CA LYS A 174 -17.90 19.31 -26.29
C LYS A 174 -17.55 20.65 -26.93
N ASN A 175 -16.31 20.80 -27.39
CA ASN A 175 -15.85 22.02 -28.05
C ASN A 175 -16.58 22.27 -29.37
N LEU A 176 -16.80 21.22 -30.19
CA LEU A 176 -17.56 21.31 -31.44
C LEU A 176 -19.05 21.66 -31.20
N THR A 177 -19.63 21.10 -30.15
CA THR A 177 -21.02 21.40 -29.79
C THR A 177 -21.15 22.85 -29.29
N ALA A 178 -20.18 23.34 -28.50
CA ALA A 178 -20.18 24.72 -28.04
C ALA A 178 -19.98 25.74 -29.21
N ALA A 179 -19.09 25.41 -30.15
CA ALA A 179 -18.87 26.26 -31.33
C ALA A 179 -20.07 26.31 -32.30
N LYS A 180 -20.99 25.35 -32.25
CA LYS A 180 -22.19 25.28 -33.11
C LYS A 180 -23.37 26.11 -32.57
N ILE A 181 -23.27 26.62 -31.33
CA ILE A 181 -24.32 27.38 -30.62
C ILE A 181 -24.00 28.90 -30.62
N SER A 182 -22.81 29.29 -31.12
CA SER A 182 -22.42 30.71 -31.36
C SER A 182 -22.57 31.06 -32.81
#